data_5aab1aba8d8c334196e36fda66729e30
#
_entry.id   5aab1aba8d8c334196e36fda66729e30
#
_cell.length_a   1.000
_cell.length_b   1.000
_cell.length_c   1.000
_cell.angle_alpha   90.00
_cell.angle_beta   90.00
_cell.angle_gamma   90.00
#
_symmetry.space_group_name_H-M   'P 1'
#
loop_
_entity.id
_entity.type
_entity.pdbx_description
1 polymer ?
#
loop_
_entity_poly.entity_id
_entity_poly.type
_entity_poly.pdbx_seq_one_letter_code
_entity_poly.pdbx_strand_id
1 'polypeptide(L)'
;MPIVAQIEQALFQLAPKDLAFDWDNVGHLEGSPDQEVQRVLVALDVTENVVSEAEKLGCQLIVSHHPLMNVRWHQAEMQTLRPNRYLGRLLRRLVKADI
;
A
#
# COMPACT_ATOMS: atom_id res chain seq x y z
N MET A 1 18.48 0.72 -9.68
CA MET A 1 17.42 0.04 -8.91
C MET A 1 16.06 0.51 -9.38
N PRO A 2 15.06 -0.36 -9.37
CA PRO A 2 13.73 0.06 -9.78
C PRO A 2 13.13 1.05 -8.79
N ILE A 3 12.22 1.85 -9.29
CA ILE A 3 11.38 2.74 -8.48
C ILE A 3 9.97 2.15 -8.38
N VAL A 4 9.19 2.64 -7.41
CA VAL A 4 7.82 2.17 -7.15
C VAL A 4 6.97 2.17 -8.43
N ALA A 5 7.02 3.24 -9.22
CA ALA A 5 6.24 3.34 -10.47
C ALA A 5 6.56 2.22 -11.46
N GLN A 6 7.81 1.81 -11.55
CA GLN A 6 8.21 0.71 -12.44
C GLN A 6 7.70 -0.64 -11.94
N ILE A 7 7.68 -0.84 -10.64
CA ILE A 7 7.13 -2.06 -10.02
C ILE A 7 5.63 -2.12 -10.24
N GLU A 8 4.92 -1.01 -10.03
CA GLU A 8 3.49 -0.92 -10.31
C GLU A 8 3.19 -1.28 -11.77
N GLN A 9 3.96 -0.70 -12.71
CA GLN A 9 3.81 -0.98 -14.13
C GLN A 9 4.01 -2.46 -14.44
N ALA A 10 5.02 -3.09 -13.85
CA ALA A 10 5.29 -4.52 -14.06
C ALA A 10 4.13 -5.39 -13.53
N LEU A 11 3.56 -5.04 -12.38
CA LEU A 11 2.41 -5.75 -11.83
C LEU A 11 1.17 -5.61 -12.72
N PHE A 12 0.95 -4.43 -13.30
CA PHE A 12 -0.17 -4.22 -14.22
C PHE A 12 0.05 -4.87 -15.59
N GLN A 13 1.26 -5.22 -15.96
CA GLN A 13 1.53 -6.07 -17.12
C GLN A 13 1.10 -7.52 -16.85
N LEU A 14 1.28 -8.00 -15.63
CA LEU A 14 0.87 -9.35 -15.24
C LEU A 14 -0.65 -9.44 -15.03
N ALA A 15 -1.24 -8.41 -14.43
CA ALA A 15 -2.66 -8.34 -14.10
C ALA A 15 -3.18 -6.94 -14.46
N PRO A 16 -3.65 -6.73 -15.70
CA PRO A 16 -4.08 -5.41 -16.17
C PRO A 16 -5.13 -4.76 -15.27
N LYS A 17 -4.99 -3.47 -15.06
CA LYS A 17 -5.85 -2.70 -14.15
C LYS A 17 -7.32 -2.72 -14.58
N ASP A 18 -7.60 -2.78 -15.86
CA ASP A 18 -8.95 -2.82 -16.41
C ASP A 18 -9.70 -4.13 -16.07
N LEU A 19 -8.99 -5.15 -15.60
CA LEU A 19 -9.59 -6.39 -15.10
C LEU A 19 -10.06 -6.29 -13.64
N ALA A 20 -9.74 -5.20 -12.96
CA ALA A 20 -10.18 -5.00 -11.58
C ALA A 20 -11.69 -4.75 -11.51
N PHE A 21 -12.30 -5.17 -10.40
CA PHE A 21 -13.71 -4.83 -10.15
C PHE A 21 -13.88 -3.33 -9.91
N ASP A 22 -15.04 -2.80 -10.28
CA ASP A 22 -15.34 -1.38 -10.16
C ASP A 22 -15.25 -0.85 -8.73
N TRP A 23 -15.54 -1.71 -7.76
CA TRP A 23 -15.53 -1.37 -6.34
C TRP A 23 -14.14 -1.46 -5.70
N ASP A 24 -13.17 -2.03 -6.41
CA ASP A 24 -11.85 -2.29 -5.83
C ASP A 24 -10.93 -1.07 -5.99
N ASN A 25 -10.13 -0.83 -4.95
CA ASN A 25 -9.16 0.28 -4.95
C ASN A 25 -7.77 -0.26 -5.28
N VAL A 26 -7.50 -0.40 -6.57
CA VAL A 26 -6.29 -1.04 -7.10
C VAL A 26 -5.28 0.01 -7.54
N GLY A 27 -4.04 -0.16 -7.13
CA GLY A 27 -2.93 0.69 -7.55
C GLY A 27 -2.02 1.10 -6.40
N HIS A 28 -1.18 2.07 -6.64
CA HIS A 28 -0.27 2.62 -5.64
C HIS A 28 -1.03 3.57 -4.73
N LEU A 29 -1.19 3.22 -3.46
CA LEU A 29 -2.09 3.92 -2.54
C LEU A 29 -1.38 4.90 -1.61
N GLU A 30 -0.11 4.66 -1.29
CA GLU A 30 0.65 5.49 -0.36
C GLU A 30 2.13 5.48 -0.74
N GLY A 31 2.77 6.62 -0.59
CA GLY A 31 4.20 6.78 -0.82
C GLY A 31 4.53 7.45 -2.15
N SER A 32 5.82 7.64 -2.39
CA SER A 32 6.30 8.28 -3.61
C SER A 32 6.48 7.28 -4.76
N PRO A 33 5.95 7.57 -5.95
CA PRO A 33 6.21 6.73 -7.12
C PRO A 33 7.68 6.69 -7.52
N ASP A 34 8.47 7.69 -7.12
CA ASP A 34 9.89 7.81 -7.47
C ASP A 34 10.81 7.14 -6.45
N GLN A 35 10.27 6.58 -5.39
CA GLN A 35 11.03 5.89 -4.36
C GLN A 35 11.81 4.71 -4.94
N GLU A 36 13.12 4.66 -4.73
CA GLU A 36 13.93 3.50 -5.08
C GLU A 36 13.60 2.32 -4.16
N VAL A 37 13.51 1.13 -4.75
CA VAL A 37 13.10 -0.09 -4.04
C VAL A 37 14.18 -1.15 -4.15
N GLN A 38 14.70 -1.57 -3.00
CA GLN A 38 15.60 -2.73 -2.89
C GLN A 38 14.85 -4.00 -2.48
N ARG A 39 13.86 -3.84 -1.60
CA ARG A 39 13.10 -4.97 -1.05
C ARG A 39 11.63 -4.66 -1.03
N VAL A 40 10.85 -5.66 -1.39
CA VAL A 40 9.40 -5.62 -1.38
C VAL A 40 8.90 -6.67 -0.40
N LEU A 41 7.97 -6.30 0.46
CA LEU A 41 7.24 -7.27 1.27
C LEU A 41 5.88 -7.53 0.62
N VAL A 42 5.58 -8.79 0.37
CA VAL A 42 4.28 -9.20 -0.18
C VAL A 42 3.43 -9.77 0.94
N ALA A 43 2.21 -9.30 1.08
CA ALA A 43 1.32 -9.72 2.15
C ALA A 43 -0.13 -9.78 1.66
N LEU A 44 -0.98 -10.48 2.41
CA LEU A 44 -2.42 -10.49 2.13
C LEU A 44 -3.04 -9.14 2.49
N ASP A 45 -2.74 -8.65 3.67
CA ASP A 45 -3.25 -7.39 4.22
C ASP A 45 -2.10 -6.55 4.78
N VAL A 46 -2.29 -5.23 4.76
CA VAL A 46 -1.37 -4.33 5.46
C VAL A 46 -1.85 -4.16 6.90
N THR A 47 -1.15 -4.80 7.82
CA THR A 47 -1.40 -4.73 9.26
C THR A 47 -0.23 -4.05 9.96
N GLU A 48 -0.40 -3.69 11.24
CA GLU A 48 0.70 -3.15 12.03
C GLU A 48 1.88 -4.12 12.11
N ASN A 49 1.60 -5.42 12.21
CA ASN A 49 2.65 -6.44 12.21
C ASN A 49 3.39 -6.50 10.88
N VAL A 50 2.68 -6.37 9.76
CA VAL A 50 3.28 -6.35 8.43
C VAL A 50 4.17 -5.11 8.26
N VAL A 51 3.71 -3.95 8.72
CA VAL A 51 4.53 -2.73 8.68
C VAL A 51 5.79 -2.89 9.52
N SER A 52 5.67 -3.47 10.73
CA SER A 52 6.83 -3.74 11.59
C SER A 52 7.82 -4.67 10.92
N GLU A 53 7.34 -5.71 10.23
CA GLU A 53 8.19 -6.64 9.50
C GLU A 53 8.90 -5.95 8.34
N ALA A 54 8.17 -5.12 7.58
CA ALA A 54 8.76 -4.36 6.48
C ALA A 54 9.87 -3.42 6.96
N GLU A 55 9.65 -2.74 8.08
CA GLU A 55 10.68 -1.89 8.70
C GLU A 55 11.91 -2.71 9.10
N LYS A 56 11.69 -3.84 9.78
CA LYS A 56 12.77 -4.74 10.24
C LYS A 56 13.61 -5.27 9.10
N LEU A 57 12.96 -5.63 7.99
CA LEU A 57 13.62 -6.20 6.81
C LEU A 57 14.19 -5.14 5.88
N GLY A 58 13.98 -3.87 6.16
CA GLY A 58 14.45 -2.78 5.31
C GLY A 58 13.74 -2.73 3.96
N CYS A 59 12.44 -2.97 3.94
CA CYS A 59 11.63 -2.88 2.73
C CYS A 59 11.19 -1.44 2.48
N GLN A 60 11.17 -1.02 1.23
CA GLN A 60 10.68 0.29 0.82
C GLN A 60 9.26 0.22 0.24
N LEU A 61 8.75 -0.97 -0.02
CA LEU A 61 7.44 -1.15 -0.62
C LEU A 61 6.75 -2.38 -0.04
N ILE A 62 5.46 -2.25 0.22
CA ILE A 62 4.57 -3.37 0.55
C ILE A 62 3.60 -3.55 -0.60
N VAL A 63 3.50 -4.78 -1.12
CA VAL A 63 2.48 -5.16 -2.10
C VAL A 63 1.49 -6.08 -1.40
N SER A 64 0.22 -5.69 -1.36
CA SER A 64 -0.81 -6.46 -0.68
C SER A 64 -1.93 -6.88 -1.64
N HIS A 65 -2.58 -7.99 -1.31
CA HIS A 65 -3.73 -8.47 -2.07
C HIS A 65 -4.96 -7.58 -1.82
N HIS A 66 -5.19 -7.21 -0.58
CA HIS A 66 -6.27 -6.31 -0.22
C HIS A 66 -5.75 -4.88 -0.10
N PRO A 67 -6.52 -3.88 -0.56
CA PRO A 67 -6.08 -2.49 -0.48
C PRO A 67 -6.02 -2.00 0.97
N LEU A 68 -5.05 -1.16 1.25
CA LEU A 68 -4.93 -0.49 2.54
C LEU A 68 -6.14 0.39 2.82
N MET A 69 -6.63 1.08 1.79
CA MET A 69 -7.78 1.96 1.86
C MET A 69 -8.81 1.51 0.83
N ASN A 70 -10.07 1.44 1.24
CA ASN A 70 -11.17 1.14 0.33
C ASN A 70 -12.21 2.25 0.41
N VAL A 71 -12.04 3.26 -0.44
CA VAL A 71 -12.86 4.47 -0.44
C VAL A 71 -14.14 4.34 -1.29
N ARG A 72 -14.27 3.27 -2.05
CA ARG A 72 -15.41 3.09 -2.96
C ARG A 72 -16.62 2.42 -2.33
N TRP A 73 -16.47 1.87 -1.15
CA TRP A 73 -17.63 1.37 -0.43
C TRP A 73 -18.50 2.57 -0.04
N HIS A 74 -19.67 2.65 -0.62
CA HIS A 74 -20.61 3.76 -0.49
C HIS A 74 -21.06 4.07 0.94
N GLN A 75 -20.59 3.32 1.90
CA GLN A 75 -20.81 3.56 3.32
C GLN A 75 -19.50 3.73 4.07
N ALA A 76 -18.44 4.11 3.36
CA ALA A 76 -17.15 4.33 3.98
C ALA A 76 -17.26 5.39 5.06
N GLU A 77 -16.84 5.06 6.26
CA GLU A 77 -16.70 6.02 7.34
C GLU A 77 -15.67 7.07 6.94
N MET A 78 -15.76 8.24 7.56
CA MET A 78 -14.75 9.27 7.38
C MET A 78 -13.36 8.71 7.70
N GLN A 79 -12.46 8.83 6.75
CA GLN A 79 -11.08 8.36 6.91
C GLN A 79 -10.22 9.52 7.38
N THR A 80 -9.39 9.28 8.39
CA THR A 80 -8.52 10.30 8.97
C THR A 80 -7.13 9.72 9.21
N LEU A 81 -6.15 10.62 9.35
CA LEU A 81 -4.79 10.26 9.74
C LEU A 81 -4.60 10.26 11.27
N ARG A 82 -5.69 10.27 12.02
CA ARG A 82 -5.64 10.33 13.48
C ARG A 82 -5.18 8.99 14.06
N PRO A 83 -4.29 9.01 15.07
CA PRO A 83 -3.74 7.77 15.63
C PRO A 83 -4.73 6.93 16.43
N ASN A 84 -5.90 7.47 16.75
CA ASN A 84 -6.96 6.72 17.43
C ASN A 84 -7.84 5.90 16.48
N ARG A 85 -7.58 5.96 15.17
CA ARG A 85 -8.21 5.12 14.16
C ARG A 85 -7.18 4.17 13.58
N TYR A 86 -7.58 2.93 13.32
CA TYR A 86 -6.67 1.89 12.83
C TYR A 86 -5.99 2.29 11.51
N LEU A 87 -6.77 2.73 10.54
CA LEU A 87 -6.23 3.14 9.25
C LEU A 87 -5.30 4.35 9.38
N GLY A 88 -5.70 5.36 10.15
CA GLY A 88 -4.87 6.54 10.40
C GLY A 88 -3.54 6.18 11.04
N ARG A 89 -3.56 5.26 11.97
CA ARG A 89 -2.35 4.75 12.64
C ARG A 89 -1.41 4.04 11.65
N LEU A 90 -1.96 3.18 10.79
CA LEU A 90 -1.18 2.51 9.76
C LEU A 90 -0.56 3.49 8.76
N LEU A 91 -1.35 4.43 8.25
CA LEU A 91 -0.87 5.44 7.30
C LEU A 91 0.27 6.27 7.91
N ARG A 92 0.12 6.69 9.16
CA ARG A 92 1.17 7.44 9.85
C ARG A 92 2.45 6.62 9.99
N ARG A 93 2.33 5.33 10.30
CA ARG A 93 3.50 4.44 10.38
C ARG A 93 4.20 4.29 9.04
N LEU A 94 3.45 4.11 7.97
CA LEU A 94 4.01 4.00 6.61
C LEU A 94 4.74 5.26 6.20
N VAL A 95 4.14 6.43 6.46
CA VAL A 95 4.77 7.72 6.17
C VAL A 95 6.07 7.90 6.96
N LYS A 96 6.07 7.58 8.25
CA LYS A 96 7.27 7.68 9.09
C LYS A 96 8.37 6.72 8.67
N ALA A 97 8.01 5.53 8.22
CA ALA A 97 8.95 4.50 7.79
C ALA A 97 9.41 4.68 6.34
N ASP A 98 8.78 5.58 5.62
CA ASP A 98 9.06 5.86 4.21
C ASP A 98 8.85 4.61 3.33
N ILE A 99 7.74 3.93 3.59
CA ILE A 99 7.35 2.71 2.88
C ILE A 99 6.11 2.98 2.03
#